data_fcb44564a17728d85fa5130d4a89212f
#
_entry.id   fcb44564a17728d85fa5130d4a89212f
#
_cell.length_a   1.000
_cell.length_b   1.000
_cell.length_c   1.000
_cell.angle_alpha   90.00
_cell.angle_beta   90.00
_cell.angle_gamma   90.00
#
_symmetry.space_group_name_H-M   'P 1'
#
loop_
_entity.id
_entity.type
_entity.pdbx_description
1 polymer ?
#
loop_
_entity_poly.entity_id
_entity_poly.type
_entity_poly.pdbx_seq_one_letter_code
_entity_poly.pdbx_strand_id
1 'polypeptide(L)'
;MKRAVIIVDPNVRVNQEITLGLCDGLASNDEWDIQVLPRNLPLQQIKALLAEVNPDAIAIRHLTAKIAAYLEALSKPYVVVADEGPAAQNASVVTQDSYQIGKIAAEYFLRLKFQHMAVVDHNLPENSRRTRAFAEAIEERKRTLHRYQLAPRQSIDHPFGGYEAIPQLAEWLKQLPKPCAILAHSDQPGTHIIRTCLRYGIRVPEQISVIGVDDDPLFCNLINPKLASVHMPYRRIGIEAARMLIDWKPRRRVERIAPTSVIERASCRPPLRSDPLIDEALKYLRERVAQGVKVRDLHKLTGLSPNQLVYRFHIATGHSPMEMILDQRINLAKRLLVDTQEAVGKVGRKCGFKSATQFYVTFKDRLGLTPSDYRKQFTK
;
A
#
# COMPACT_ATOMS: atom_id res chain seq x y z
N MET A 1 4.54 -18.15 -35.52
CA MET A 1 4.47 -17.22 -34.37
C MET A 1 3.01 -17.02 -34.01
N LYS A 2 2.61 -17.39 -32.80
CA LYS A 2 1.26 -17.17 -32.26
C LYS A 2 1.06 -15.72 -31.89
N ARG A 3 -0.17 -15.21 -31.89
CA ARG A 3 -0.50 -13.83 -31.57
C ARG A 3 -1.39 -13.75 -30.33
N ALA A 4 -1.01 -12.90 -29.37
CA ALA A 4 -1.81 -12.62 -28.20
C ALA A 4 -2.18 -11.15 -28.12
N VAL A 5 -3.42 -10.85 -27.71
CA VAL A 5 -3.88 -9.51 -27.45
C VAL A 5 -4.22 -9.36 -25.97
N ILE A 6 -3.66 -8.32 -25.33
CA ILE A 6 -3.92 -7.98 -23.93
C ILE A 6 -4.67 -6.65 -23.89
N ILE A 7 -5.91 -6.65 -23.39
CA ILE A 7 -6.77 -5.45 -23.31
C ILE A 7 -6.80 -4.95 -21.86
N VAL A 8 -5.95 -3.96 -21.58
CA VAL A 8 -5.78 -3.37 -20.24
C VAL A 8 -5.51 -1.87 -20.33
N ASP A 9 -5.53 -1.16 -19.22
CA ASP A 9 -4.98 0.21 -19.15
C ASP A 9 -3.48 0.12 -18.85
N PRO A 10 -2.59 0.41 -19.80
CA PRO A 10 -1.15 0.27 -19.62
C PRO A 10 -0.55 1.29 -18.63
N ASN A 11 -1.29 2.34 -18.26
CA ASN A 11 -0.81 3.37 -17.33
C ASN A 11 -1.02 3.00 -15.87
N VAL A 12 -1.72 1.91 -15.58
CA VAL A 12 -1.96 1.42 -14.22
C VAL A 12 -0.93 0.34 -13.88
N ARG A 13 -0.16 0.54 -12.81
CA ARG A 13 0.91 -0.37 -12.39
C ARG A 13 0.45 -1.83 -12.24
N VAL A 14 -0.71 -2.05 -11.61
CA VAL A 14 -1.29 -3.40 -11.48
C VAL A 14 -1.41 -4.08 -12.85
N ASN A 15 -1.83 -3.36 -13.87
CA ASN A 15 -1.94 -3.88 -15.23
C ASN A 15 -0.58 -4.12 -15.88
N GLN A 16 0.42 -3.28 -15.58
CA GLN A 16 1.79 -3.49 -16.05
C GLN A 16 2.37 -4.79 -15.49
N GLU A 17 2.22 -5.04 -14.20
CA GLU A 17 2.69 -6.28 -13.56
C GLU A 17 1.97 -7.53 -14.13
N ILE A 18 0.65 -7.45 -14.34
CA ILE A 18 -0.11 -8.52 -14.98
C ILE A 18 0.36 -8.77 -16.42
N THR A 19 0.58 -7.69 -17.18
CA THR A 19 1.07 -7.78 -18.56
C THR A 19 2.45 -8.42 -18.63
N LEU A 20 3.38 -7.98 -17.75
CA LEU A 20 4.70 -8.60 -17.66
C LEU A 20 4.61 -10.09 -17.32
N GLY A 21 3.72 -10.45 -16.38
CA GLY A 21 3.49 -11.86 -16.05
C GLY A 21 2.91 -12.68 -17.21
N LEU A 22 2.01 -12.08 -18.01
CA LEU A 22 1.50 -12.71 -19.23
C LEU A 22 2.63 -12.93 -20.25
N CYS A 23 3.47 -11.92 -20.46
CA CYS A 23 4.64 -12.05 -21.34
C CYS A 23 5.59 -13.17 -20.88
N ASP A 24 5.92 -13.22 -19.58
CA ASP A 24 6.77 -14.28 -19.03
C ASP A 24 6.17 -15.68 -19.23
N GLY A 25 4.86 -15.82 -18.98
CA GLY A 25 4.18 -17.10 -19.08
C GLY A 25 4.01 -17.58 -20.53
N LEU A 26 3.75 -16.66 -21.47
CA LEU A 26 3.63 -16.96 -22.89
C LEU A 26 5.00 -17.28 -23.52
N ALA A 27 6.05 -16.49 -23.20
CA ALA A 27 7.39 -16.68 -23.76
C ALA A 27 8.04 -18.01 -23.38
N SER A 28 7.53 -18.72 -22.36
CA SER A 28 8.13 -19.96 -21.86
C SER A 28 7.99 -21.17 -22.80
N ASN A 29 7.08 -21.16 -23.78
CA ASN A 29 6.73 -22.34 -24.57
C ASN A 29 6.73 -22.15 -26.10
N ASP A 30 6.51 -20.93 -26.61
CA ASP A 30 6.39 -20.63 -28.04
C ASP A 30 6.86 -19.19 -28.33
N GLU A 31 7.11 -18.87 -29.60
CA GLU A 31 7.26 -17.49 -30.04
C GLU A 31 5.88 -16.83 -30.17
N TRP A 32 5.62 -15.85 -29.29
CA TRP A 32 4.42 -15.06 -29.28
C TRP A 32 4.67 -13.62 -29.70
N ASP A 33 3.84 -13.10 -30.59
CA ASP A 33 3.67 -11.67 -30.85
C ASP A 33 2.58 -11.14 -29.92
N ILE A 34 2.95 -10.23 -29.00
CA ILE A 34 2.05 -9.77 -27.95
C ILE A 34 1.73 -8.30 -28.18
N GLN A 35 0.46 -7.98 -28.37
CA GLN A 35 -0.04 -6.63 -28.54
C GLN A 35 -0.88 -6.20 -27.35
N VAL A 36 -0.66 -4.98 -26.86
CA VAL A 36 -1.41 -4.38 -25.74
C VAL A 36 -2.35 -3.33 -26.29
N LEU A 37 -3.65 -3.50 -26.04
CA LEU A 37 -4.68 -2.54 -26.42
C LEU A 37 -5.23 -1.81 -25.19
N PRO A 38 -5.46 -0.49 -25.26
CA PRO A 38 -6.08 0.24 -24.16
C PRO A 38 -7.55 -0.18 -23.98
N ARG A 39 -7.95 -0.33 -22.70
CA ARG A 39 -9.30 -0.81 -22.33
C ARG A 39 -10.45 0.13 -22.67
N ASN A 40 -10.15 1.43 -22.84
CA ASN A 40 -11.14 2.48 -23.09
C ASN A 40 -11.53 2.63 -24.56
N LEU A 41 -11.08 1.73 -25.43
CA LEU A 41 -11.49 1.72 -26.82
C LEU A 41 -12.98 1.38 -26.97
N PRO A 42 -13.71 2.04 -27.87
CA PRO A 42 -15.05 1.65 -28.24
C PRO A 42 -15.09 0.21 -28.77
N LEU A 43 -16.18 -0.53 -28.49
CA LEU A 43 -16.33 -1.91 -28.93
C LEU A 43 -16.08 -2.13 -30.43
N GLN A 44 -16.48 -1.16 -31.26
CA GLN A 44 -16.25 -1.22 -32.72
C GLN A 44 -14.76 -1.22 -33.07
N GLN A 45 -13.95 -0.41 -32.36
CA GLN A 45 -12.50 -0.37 -32.55
C GLN A 45 -11.84 -1.67 -32.04
N ILE A 46 -12.29 -2.18 -30.89
CA ILE A 46 -11.82 -3.49 -30.38
C ILE A 46 -12.09 -4.57 -31.42
N LYS A 47 -13.28 -4.60 -32.00
CA LYS A 47 -13.66 -5.57 -33.06
C LYS A 47 -12.75 -5.47 -34.28
N ALA A 48 -12.52 -4.26 -34.79
CA ALA A 48 -11.68 -4.02 -35.94
C ALA A 48 -10.23 -4.48 -35.70
N LEU A 49 -9.64 -4.11 -34.55
CA LEU A 49 -8.29 -4.48 -34.17
C LEU A 49 -8.14 -6.01 -33.96
N LEU A 50 -9.11 -6.66 -33.31
CA LEU A 50 -9.09 -8.11 -33.15
C LEU A 50 -9.27 -8.86 -34.48
N ALA A 51 -10.04 -8.31 -35.44
CA ALA A 51 -10.16 -8.89 -36.78
C ALA A 51 -8.86 -8.74 -37.58
N GLU A 52 -8.16 -7.59 -37.49
CA GLU A 52 -6.89 -7.31 -38.14
C GLU A 52 -5.77 -8.20 -37.57
N VAL A 53 -5.61 -8.22 -36.25
CA VAL A 53 -4.56 -9.00 -35.57
C VAL A 53 -4.85 -10.50 -35.69
N ASN A 54 -6.10 -10.91 -35.70
CA ASN A 54 -6.54 -12.31 -35.64
C ASN A 54 -5.80 -13.12 -34.56
N PRO A 55 -5.95 -12.78 -33.27
CA PRO A 55 -5.15 -13.36 -32.19
C PRO A 55 -5.52 -14.85 -31.96
N ASP A 56 -4.53 -15.61 -31.48
CA ASP A 56 -4.71 -16.98 -31.00
C ASP A 56 -5.17 -17.03 -29.53
N ALA A 57 -4.90 -15.94 -28.77
CA ALA A 57 -5.27 -15.82 -27.35
C ALA A 57 -5.56 -14.36 -26.97
N ILE A 58 -6.50 -14.15 -26.04
CA ILE A 58 -6.91 -12.83 -25.57
C ILE A 58 -6.92 -12.80 -24.03
N ALA A 59 -6.24 -11.82 -23.43
CA ALA A 59 -6.38 -11.50 -22.02
C ALA A 59 -7.08 -10.14 -21.88
N ILE A 60 -8.06 -10.02 -20.99
CA ILE A 60 -8.82 -8.79 -20.82
C ILE A 60 -9.07 -8.47 -19.36
N ARG A 61 -8.96 -7.19 -18.99
CA ARG A 61 -9.42 -6.65 -17.71
C ARG A 61 -10.60 -5.72 -17.94
N HIS A 62 -11.57 -5.73 -17.00
CA HIS A 62 -12.82 -4.97 -17.10
C HIS A 62 -13.70 -5.38 -18.29
N LEU A 63 -14.10 -6.62 -18.24
CA LEU A 63 -15.03 -7.17 -19.21
C LEU A 63 -16.43 -6.55 -19.09
N THR A 64 -16.96 -6.00 -20.18
CA THR A 64 -18.36 -5.54 -20.25
C THR A 64 -19.22 -6.64 -20.92
N ALA A 65 -20.54 -6.63 -20.66
CA ALA A 65 -21.43 -7.61 -21.25
C ALA A 65 -21.37 -7.63 -22.79
N LYS A 66 -21.21 -6.45 -23.43
CA LYS A 66 -21.09 -6.35 -24.89
C LYS A 66 -19.78 -6.95 -25.43
N ILE A 67 -18.68 -6.76 -24.69
CA ILE A 67 -17.38 -7.35 -25.07
C ILE A 67 -17.41 -8.85 -24.80
N ALA A 68 -18.01 -9.32 -23.68
CA ALA A 68 -18.17 -10.73 -23.38
C ALA A 68 -18.88 -11.48 -24.50
N ALA A 69 -20.06 -11.01 -24.89
CA ALA A 69 -20.84 -11.60 -25.98
C ALA A 69 -20.05 -11.67 -27.32
N TYR A 70 -19.24 -10.64 -27.60
CA TYR A 70 -18.39 -10.64 -28.78
C TYR A 70 -17.25 -11.67 -28.68
N LEU A 71 -16.54 -11.75 -27.56
CA LEU A 71 -15.46 -12.71 -27.36
C LEU A 71 -15.94 -14.16 -27.36
N GLU A 72 -17.12 -14.42 -26.80
CA GLU A 72 -17.79 -15.73 -26.87
C GLU A 72 -18.09 -16.12 -28.32
N ALA A 73 -18.60 -15.16 -29.13
CA ALA A 73 -18.88 -15.41 -30.56
C ALA A 73 -17.61 -15.65 -31.40
N LEU A 74 -16.46 -15.12 -30.99
CA LEU A 74 -15.19 -15.37 -31.68
C LEU A 74 -14.68 -16.80 -31.52
N SER A 75 -15.19 -17.55 -30.53
CA SER A 75 -14.77 -18.93 -30.22
C SER A 75 -13.25 -19.10 -30.06
N LYS A 76 -12.56 -18.06 -29.63
CA LYS A 76 -11.11 -18.05 -29.39
C LYS A 76 -10.79 -18.13 -27.88
N PRO A 77 -9.63 -18.67 -27.49
CA PRO A 77 -9.16 -18.64 -26.11
C PRO A 77 -9.15 -17.21 -25.54
N TYR A 78 -9.90 -16.98 -24.47
CA TYR A 78 -9.80 -15.72 -23.74
C TYR A 78 -9.88 -15.93 -22.22
N VAL A 79 -9.20 -15.07 -21.48
CA VAL A 79 -9.16 -15.06 -20.02
C VAL A 79 -9.38 -13.65 -19.49
N VAL A 80 -10.19 -13.55 -18.43
CA VAL A 80 -10.38 -12.27 -17.69
C VAL A 80 -9.35 -12.22 -16.57
N VAL A 81 -8.64 -11.10 -16.45
CA VAL A 81 -7.60 -10.90 -15.44
C VAL A 81 -8.00 -9.81 -14.42
N ALA A 82 -7.82 -10.11 -13.15
CA ALA A 82 -8.04 -9.21 -12.00
C ALA A 82 -9.42 -8.52 -12.01
N ASP A 83 -10.45 -9.22 -12.49
CA ASP A 83 -11.84 -8.76 -12.51
C ASP A 83 -12.80 -9.95 -12.31
N GLU A 84 -13.76 -9.80 -11.39
CA GLU A 84 -14.82 -10.78 -11.13
C GLU A 84 -16.22 -10.12 -11.32
N GLY A 85 -16.30 -9.07 -12.14
CA GLY A 85 -17.56 -8.39 -12.42
C GLY A 85 -18.63 -9.31 -13.04
N PRO A 86 -19.91 -8.88 -13.05
CA PRO A 86 -21.03 -9.70 -13.56
C PRO A 86 -20.82 -10.22 -14.99
N ALA A 87 -20.14 -9.45 -15.84
CA ALA A 87 -19.86 -9.85 -17.21
C ALA A 87 -18.86 -11.03 -17.33
N ALA A 88 -18.10 -11.33 -16.27
CA ALA A 88 -17.13 -12.43 -16.23
C ALA A 88 -17.73 -13.75 -15.69
N GLN A 89 -19.03 -13.83 -15.47
CA GLN A 89 -19.67 -15.03 -14.88
C GLN A 89 -19.46 -16.29 -15.70
N ASN A 90 -19.40 -16.20 -17.02
CA ASN A 90 -19.20 -17.34 -17.93
C ASN A 90 -17.75 -17.48 -18.40
N ALA A 91 -16.90 -16.49 -18.16
CA ALA A 91 -15.51 -16.49 -18.60
C ALA A 91 -14.59 -17.26 -17.65
N SER A 92 -13.46 -17.74 -18.18
CA SER A 92 -12.33 -18.14 -17.35
C SER A 92 -11.65 -16.91 -16.75
N VAL A 93 -11.31 -16.95 -15.45
CA VAL A 93 -10.85 -15.81 -14.68
C VAL A 93 -9.60 -16.15 -13.89
N VAL A 94 -8.58 -15.29 -13.92
CA VAL A 94 -7.49 -15.31 -12.96
C VAL A 94 -7.50 -13.96 -12.22
N THR A 95 -7.68 -13.98 -10.92
CA THR A 95 -7.87 -12.77 -10.13
C THR A 95 -7.21 -12.83 -8.75
N GLN A 96 -7.19 -11.72 -8.04
CA GLN A 96 -6.77 -11.69 -6.66
C GLN A 96 -7.78 -12.42 -5.75
N ASP A 97 -7.29 -13.13 -4.73
CA ASP A 97 -8.16 -13.63 -3.66
C ASP A 97 -8.54 -12.51 -2.69
N SER A 98 -9.61 -11.79 -3.04
CA SER A 98 -10.11 -10.68 -2.24
C SER A 98 -10.55 -11.11 -0.84
N TYR A 99 -10.98 -12.36 -0.63
CA TYR A 99 -11.32 -12.87 0.68
C TYR A 99 -10.07 -12.99 1.56
N GLN A 100 -8.98 -13.58 1.03
CA GLN A 100 -7.72 -13.68 1.75
C GLN A 100 -7.07 -12.31 2.03
N ILE A 101 -7.26 -11.33 1.15
CA ILE A 101 -6.80 -9.96 1.41
C ILE A 101 -7.48 -9.39 2.67
N GLY A 102 -8.80 -9.49 2.78
CA GLY A 102 -9.53 -9.04 3.95
C GLY A 102 -9.11 -9.76 5.22
N LYS A 103 -8.95 -11.09 5.13
CA LYS A 103 -8.54 -11.93 6.25
C LYS A 103 -7.14 -11.57 6.78
N ILE A 104 -6.14 -11.49 5.90
CA ILE A 104 -4.75 -11.16 6.30
C ILE A 104 -4.64 -9.77 6.93
N ALA A 105 -5.43 -8.79 6.41
CA ALA A 105 -5.50 -7.45 6.96
C ALA A 105 -6.10 -7.45 8.38
N ALA A 106 -7.20 -8.19 8.59
CA ALA A 106 -7.82 -8.33 9.90
C ALA A 106 -6.89 -9.02 10.91
N GLU A 107 -6.28 -10.14 10.53
CA GLU A 107 -5.32 -10.88 11.36
C GLU A 107 -4.12 -10.00 11.75
N TYR A 108 -3.64 -9.17 10.83
CA TYR A 108 -2.58 -8.21 11.09
C TYR A 108 -2.98 -7.21 12.19
N PHE A 109 -4.14 -6.57 12.10
CA PHE A 109 -4.60 -5.64 13.12
C PHE A 109 -4.90 -6.31 14.46
N LEU A 110 -5.47 -7.51 14.45
CA LEU A 110 -5.72 -8.30 15.65
C LEU A 110 -4.42 -8.66 16.37
N ARG A 111 -3.37 -9.05 15.62
CA ARG A 111 -2.02 -9.29 16.15
C ARG A 111 -1.45 -8.02 16.81
N LEU A 112 -1.70 -6.86 16.23
CA LEU A 112 -1.30 -5.57 16.80
C LEU A 112 -2.20 -5.12 17.97
N LYS A 113 -3.21 -5.93 18.36
CA LYS A 113 -4.10 -5.71 19.52
C LYS A 113 -5.00 -4.47 19.43
N PHE A 114 -5.33 -4.02 18.22
CA PHE A 114 -6.35 -2.98 18.07
C PHE A 114 -7.71 -3.45 18.60
N GLN A 115 -8.42 -2.55 19.27
CA GLN A 115 -9.79 -2.79 19.76
C GLN A 115 -10.83 -2.27 18.76
N HIS A 116 -10.51 -1.14 18.11
CA HIS A 116 -11.36 -0.49 17.13
C HIS A 116 -10.70 -0.62 15.76
N MET A 117 -11.46 -1.13 14.83
CA MET A 117 -11.02 -1.27 13.45
C MET A 117 -12.07 -0.69 12.52
N ALA A 118 -11.62 -0.26 11.35
CA ALA A 118 -12.51 0.31 10.36
C ALA A 118 -12.16 -0.18 8.96
N VAL A 119 -13.14 -0.16 8.08
CA VAL A 119 -12.96 -0.41 6.66
C VAL A 119 -13.49 0.77 5.85
N VAL A 120 -12.73 1.17 4.84
CA VAL A 120 -13.10 2.22 3.88
C VAL A 120 -13.13 1.60 2.50
N ASP A 121 -14.32 1.41 1.94
CA ASP A 121 -14.55 0.72 0.66
C ASP A 121 -15.64 1.42 -0.17
N HIS A 122 -15.61 1.23 -1.47
CA HIS A 122 -16.70 1.60 -2.39
C HIS A 122 -17.92 0.69 -2.21
N ASN A 123 -17.67 -0.57 -1.87
CA ASN A 123 -18.69 -1.59 -1.65
C ASN A 123 -18.61 -2.11 -0.22
N LEU A 124 -19.64 -1.86 0.58
CA LEU A 124 -19.76 -2.43 1.93
C LEU A 124 -20.18 -3.92 1.89
N PRO A 125 -20.20 -4.64 3.01
CA PRO A 125 -20.03 -6.10 3.14
C PRO A 125 -20.76 -6.99 2.15
N GLU A 126 -21.90 -6.56 1.65
CA GLU A 126 -22.78 -7.37 0.80
C GLU A 126 -22.19 -7.64 -0.59
N ASN A 127 -21.32 -6.74 -1.09
CA ASN A 127 -20.80 -6.76 -2.47
C ASN A 127 -19.29 -6.91 -2.58
N SER A 128 -18.54 -6.77 -1.48
CA SER A 128 -17.07 -6.89 -1.48
C SER A 128 -16.61 -8.10 -0.68
N ARG A 129 -16.04 -9.09 -1.35
CA ARG A 129 -15.45 -10.27 -0.69
C ARG A 129 -14.38 -9.88 0.34
N ARG A 130 -13.60 -8.82 0.04
CA ARG A 130 -12.56 -8.27 0.92
C ARG A 130 -13.15 -7.70 2.20
N THR A 131 -14.11 -6.79 2.06
CA THR A 131 -14.77 -6.13 3.19
C THR A 131 -15.53 -7.13 4.06
N ARG A 132 -16.18 -8.13 3.44
CA ARG A 132 -16.86 -9.19 4.15
C ARG A 132 -15.90 -10.04 4.98
N ALA A 133 -14.81 -10.53 4.40
CA ALA A 133 -13.82 -11.34 5.12
C ALA A 133 -13.14 -10.57 6.25
N PHE A 134 -12.88 -9.27 6.03
CA PHE A 134 -12.36 -8.40 7.09
C PHE A 134 -13.37 -8.25 8.24
N ALA A 135 -14.65 -8.02 7.93
CA ALA A 135 -15.70 -7.88 8.90
C ALA A 135 -15.89 -9.18 9.73
N GLU A 136 -16.03 -10.32 9.06
CA GLU A 136 -16.17 -11.64 9.69
C GLU A 136 -15.03 -11.89 10.69
N ALA A 137 -13.79 -11.70 10.30
CA ALA A 137 -12.62 -11.95 11.17
C ALA A 137 -12.56 -11.01 12.40
N ILE A 138 -13.06 -9.78 12.27
CA ILE A 138 -13.11 -8.80 13.36
C ILE A 138 -14.24 -9.14 14.34
N GLU A 139 -15.41 -9.48 13.81
CA GLU A 139 -16.63 -9.80 14.59
C GLU A 139 -16.47 -11.12 15.35
N GLU A 140 -15.84 -12.15 14.75
CA GLU A 140 -15.48 -13.41 15.43
C GLU A 140 -14.63 -13.19 16.69
N ARG A 141 -13.79 -12.17 16.71
CA ARG A 141 -12.93 -11.81 17.84
C ARG A 141 -13.60 -10.79 18.78
N LYS A 142 -14.89 -10.52 18.59
CA LYS A 142 -15.68 -9.57 19.41
C LYS A 142 -15.04 -8.18 19.49
N ARG A 143 -14.50 -7.70 18.36
CA ARG A 143 -13.93 -6.36 18.23
C ARG A 143 -14.92 -5.44 17.53
N THR A 144 -14.75 -4.13 17.73
CA THR A 144 -15.62 -3.14 17.10
C THR A 144 -15.15 -2.82 15.69
N LEU A 145 -16.05 -2.96 14.72
CA LEU A 145 -15.82 -2.60 13.32
C LEU A 145 -16.65 -1.39 12.94
N HIS A 146 -15.99 -0.36 12.41
CA HIS A 146 -16.58 0.83 11.81
C HIS A 146 -16.51 0.75 10.30
N ARG A 147 -17.47 1.34 9.59
CA ARG A 147 -17.57 1.26 8.13
C ARG A 147 -17.76 2.63 7.52
N TYR A 148 -17.01 2.92 6.46
CA TYR A 148 -17.19 4.13 5.65
C TYR A 148 -17.29 3.75 4.18
N GLN A 149 -18.39 4.13 3.54
CA GLN A 149 -18.58 3.91 2.12
C GLN A 149 -18.07 5.10 1.34
N LEU A 150 -17.10 4.85 0.47
CA LEU A 150 -16.65 5.83 -0.51
C LEU A 150 -17.76 6.08 -1.53
N ALA A 151 -17.92 7.32 -1.94
CA ALA A 151 -18.82 7.64 -3.03
C ALA A 151 -18.43 6.87 -4.30
N PRO A 152 -19.39 6.42 -5.13
CA PRO A 152 -19.10 5.82 -6.41
C PRO A 152 -18.22 6.77 -7.23
N ARG A 153 -17.24 6.23 -7.96
CA ARG A 153 -16.46 7.01 -8.92
C ARG A 153 -17.42 7.56 -9.97
N GLN A 154 -17.68 8.85 -9.94
CA GLN A 154 -18.64 9.49 -10.86
C GLN A 154 -18.12 9.61 -12.29
N SER A 155 -16.82 9.46 -12.55
CA SER A 155 -16.28 9.33 -13.90
C SER A 155 -14.92 8.60 -13.93
N ILE A 156 -14.69 7.90 -15.05
CA ILE A 156 -13.41 7.27 -15.39
C ILE A 156 -12.34 8.35 -15.63
N ASP A 157 -12.76 9.58 -15.96
CA ASP A 157 -11.90 10.71 -16.32
C ASP A 157 -11.28 11.44 -15.11
N HIS A 158 -11.74 11.13 -13.89
CA HIS A 158 -11.10 11.60 -12.66
C HIS A 158 -10.32 10.46 -11.99
N PRO A 159 -9.02 10.29 -12.30
CA PRO A 159 -8.17 9.29 -11.63
C PRO A 159 -8.09 9.50 -10.12
N PHE A 160 -8.59 10.61 -9.63
CA PHE A 160 -8.63 11.03 -8.24
C PHE A 160 -10.07 11.21 -7.71
N GLY A 161 -11.08 10.62 -8.36
CA GLY A 161 -12.49 10.73 -7.94
C GLY A 161 -12.69 10.44 -6.45
N GLY A 162 -13.35 11.40 -5.75
CA GLY A 162 -13.60 11.31 -4.32
C GLY A 162 -12.96 12.41 -3.47
N TYR A 163 -12.21 13.37 -4.07
CA TYR A 163 -11.66 14.51 -3.29
C TYR A 163 -12.74 15.44 -2.73
N GLU A 164 -13.88 15.51 -3.35
CA GLU A 164 -15.02 16.30 -2.87
C GLU A 164 -15.59 15.78 -1.56
N ALA A 165 -15.35 14.51 -1.23
CA ALA A 165 -15.80 13.88 0.02
C ALA A 165 -14.82 14.06 1.21
N ILE A 166 -13.72 14.81 1.08
CA ILE A 166 -12.74 15.01 2.16
C ILE A 166 -13.39 15.55 3.46
N PRO A 167 -14.30 16.57 3.44
CA PRO A 167 -14.91 17.04 4.67
C PRO A 167 -15.75 15.95 5.37
N GLN A 168 -16.50 15.16 4.63
CA GLN A 168 -17.32 14.07 5.18
C GLN A 168 -16.44 12.96 5.75
N LEU A 169 -15.38 12.57 5.04
CA LEU A 169 -14.39 11.62 5.53
C LEU A 169 -13.71 12.15 6.79
N ALA A 170 -13.38 13.44 6.84
CA ALA A 170 -12.75 14.06 8.00
C ALA A 170 -13.63 14.01 9.24
N GLU A 171 -14.92 14.34 9.10
CA GLU A 171 -15.88 14.27 10.21
C GLU A 171 -16.02 12.83 10.73
N TRP A 172 -16.11 11.85 9.85
CA TRP A 172 -16.15 10.45 10.24
C TRP A 172 -14.85 10.02 10.96
N LEU A 173 -13.68 10.40 10.44
CA LEU A 173 -12.38 10.09 11.06
C LEU A 173 -12.24 10.71 12.46
N LYS A 174 -12.79 11.91 12.69
CA LYS A 174 -12.81 12.55 14.01
C LYS A 174 -13.65 11.78 15.01
N GLN A 175 -14.79 11.23 14.60
CA GLN A 175 -15.73 10.49 15.43
C GLN A 175 -15.27 9.08 15.79
N LEU A 176 -14.33 8.50 15.04
CA LEU A 176 -13.80 7.17 15.35
C LEU A 176 -13.14 7.14 16.74
N PRO A 177 -13.37 6.08 17.53
CA PRO A 177 -12.59 5.84 18.75
C PRO A 177 -11.11 5.74 18.42
N LYS A 178 -10.23 6.20 19.31
CA LYS A 178 -8.78 6.16 19.12
C LYS A 178 -8.12 5.30 20.20
N PRO A 179 -7.10 4.51 19.86
CA PRO A 179 -6.57 4.28 18.51
C PRO A 179 -7.46 3.38 17.66
N CYS A 180 -7.57 3.69 16.37
CA CYS A 180 -8.33 2.90 15.40
C CYS A 180 -7.44 2.49 14.20
N ALA A 181 -7.60 1.27 13.70
CA ALA A 181 -6.89 0.79 12.52
C ALA A 181 -7.83 0.67 11.32
N ILE A 182 -7.43 1.22 10.18
CA ILE A 182 -8.27 1.33 8.98
C ILE A 182 -7.68 0.49 7.84
N LEU A 183 -8.48 -0.43 7.30
CA LEU A 183 -8.24 -1.06 6.01
C LEU A 183 -8.85 -0.17 4.93
N ALA A 184 -8.02 0.38 4.06
CA ALA A 184 -8.46 1.06 2.85
C ALA A 184 -8.65 0.07 1.70
N HIS A 185 -9.60 0.36 0.81
CA HIS A 185 -9.88 -0.49 -0.37
C HIS A 185 -8.64 -0.77 -1.21
N SER A 186 -7.80 0.22 -1.43
CA SER A 186 -6.49 0.11 -2.09
C SER A 186 -5.54 1.20 -1.59
N ASP A 187 -4.32 1.26 -2.12
CA ASP A 187 -3.31 2.22 -1.67
C ASP A 187 -3.69 3.68 -1.96
N GLN A 188 -4.37 3.94 -3.08
CA GLN A 188 -4.81 5.29 -3.40
C GLN A 188 -5.80 5.86 -2.35
N PRO A 189 -6.92 5.20 -2.01
CA PRO A 189 -7.75 5.61 -0.86
C PRO A 189 -6.97 5.66 0.46
N GLY A 190 -6.02 4.75 0.68
CA GLY A 190 -5.15 4.76 1.85
C GLY A 190 -4.38 6.07 2.00
N THR A 191 -3.79 6.58 0.90
CA THR A 191 -3.10 7.88 0.91
C THR A 191 -4.06 9.04 1.16
N HIS A 192 -5.31 8.96 0.68
CA HIS A 192 -6.34 9.98 0.95
C HIS A 192 -6.74 10.03 2.41
N ILE A 193 -6.92 8.87 3.05
CA ILE A 193 -7.21 8.79 4.48
C ILE A 193 -6.09 9.44 5.28
N ILE A 194 -4.82 9.10 5.01
CA ILE A 194 -3.67 9.69 5.70
C ILE A 194 -3.62 11.21 5.47
N ARG A 195 -3.76 11.66 4.23
CA ARG A 195 -3.75 13.10 3.88
C ARG A 195 -4.86 13.86 4.58
N THR A 196 -6.07 13.27 4.67
CA THR A 196 -7.18 13.84 5.40
C THR A 196 -6.88 13.92 6.90
N CYS A 197 -6.35 12.84 7.50
CA CYS A 197 -5.91 12.85 8.90
C CYS A 197 -4.95 14.00 9.18
N LEU A 198 -3.87 14.11 8.38
CA LEU A 198 -2.85 15.14 8.57
C LEU A 198 -3.42 16.56 8.43
N ARG A 199 -4.29 16.79 7.44
CA ARG A 199 -4.94 18.09 7.21
C ARG A 199 -5.80 18.53 8.38
N TYR A 200 -6.43 17.59 9.06
CA TYR A 200 -7.33 17.86 10.19
C TYR A 200 -6.70 17.58 11.58
N GLY A 201 -5.38 17.46 11.65
CA GLY A 201 -4.63 17.32 12.90
C GLY A 201 -4.77 15.96 13.59
N ILE A 202 -5.25 14.93 12.88
CA ILE A 202 -5.32 13.56 13.39
C ILE A 202 -3.97 12.90 13.16
N ARG A 203 -3.34 12.39 14.22
CA ARG A 203 -2.02 11.77 14.14
C ARG A 203 -2.09 10.37 13.55
N VAL A 204 -1.21 10.12 12.56
CA VAL A 204 -0.99 8.80 11.95
C VAL A 204 0.45 8.40 12.25
N PRO A 205 0.70 7.25 12.84
CA PRO A 205 -0.22 6.13 13.15
C PRO A 205 -0.87 6.18 14.54
N GLU A 206 -0.56 7.14 15.41
CA GLU A 206 -0.85 7.10 16.85
C GLU A 206 -2.36 7.07 17.15
N GLN A 207 -3.15 7.85 16.42
CA GLN A 207 -4.62 7.90 16.58
C GLN A 207 -5.33 7.07 15.53
N ILE A 208 -4.86 7.12 14.30
CA ILE A 208 -5.39 6.35 13.18
C ILE A 208 -4.22 5.63 12.51
N SER A 209 -4.23 4.31 12.49
CA SER A 209 -3.35 3.49 11.68
C SER A 209 -4.03 3.12 10.38
N VAL A 210 -3.30 3.12 9.25
CA VAL A 210 -3.87 2.86 7.93
C VAL A 210 -3.04 1.82 7.20
N ILE A 211 -3.71 0.83 6.61
CA ILE A 211 -3.13 -0.04 5.59
C ILE A 211 -3.94 0.04 4.30
N GLY A 212 -3.22 0.04 3.17
CA GLY A 212 -3.78 -0.09 1.83
C GLY A 212 -3.74 -1.53 1.33
N VAL A 213 -3.97 -1.67 0.04
CA VAL A 213 -3.83 -2.92 -0.71
C VAL A 213 -3.21 -2.59 -2.05
N ASP A 214 -2.45 -3.50 -2.62
CA ASP A 214 -1.72 -3.55 -3.88
C ASP A 214 -0.20 -3.42 -3.72
N ASP A 215 0.28 -2.75 -2.69
CA ASP A 215 1.69 -2.41 -2.44
C ASP A 215 2.29 -1.64 -3.63
N ASP A 216 1.53 -0.66 -4.12
CA ASP A 216 2.00 0.21 -5.20
C ASP A 216 3.07 1.19 -4.67
N PRO A 217 4.34 1.10 -5.15
CA PRO A 217 5.41 1.96 -4.68
C PRO A 217 5.14 3.46 -4.85
N LEU A 218 4.34 3.85 -5.85
CA LEU A 218 3.96 5.24 -6.05
C LEU A 218 3.14 5.72 -4.85
N PHE A 219 1.99 5.10 -4.60
CA PHE A 219 1.10 5.53 -3.53
C PHE A 219 1.69 5.30 -2.15
N CYS A 220 2.38 4.17 -1.93
CA CYS A 220 2.98 3.86 -0.63
C CYS A 220 4.08 4.85 -0.21
N ASN A 221 4.78 5.49 -1.18
CA ASN A 221 5.85 6.45 -0.90
C ASN A 221 5.44 7.92 -1.10
N LEU A 222 4.29 8.19 -1.70
CA LEU A 222 3.82 9.55 -2.02
C LEU A 222 3.46 10.37 -0.78
N ILE A 223 3.20 9.73 0.34
CA ILE A 223 2.72 10.33 1.59
C ILE A 223 3.70 10.08 2.75
N ASN A 224 3.72 10.97 3.72
CA ASN A 224 4.44 10.78 4.98
C ASN A 224 3.44 10.96 6.14
N PRO A 225 3.27 9.93 7.01
CA PRO A 225 3.99 8.65 7.07
C PRO A 225 3.71 7.74 5.85
N LYS A 226 4.73 6.97 5.44
CA LYS A 226 4.63 6.02 4.31
C LYS A 226 3.54 4.97 4.58
N LEU A 227 2.74 4.66 3.57
CA LEU A 227 1.60 3.76 3.68
C LEU A 227 2.04 2.30 3.74
N ALA A 228 1.65 1.59 4.82
CA ALA A 228 1.67 0.14 4.89
C ALA A 228 0.60 -0.45 3.96
N SER A 229 0.85 -1.61 3.38
CA SER A 229 -0.06 -2.18 2.38
C SER A 229 -0.01 -3.70 2.34
N VAL A 230 -1.11 -4.33 1.96
CA VAL A 230 -1.17 -5.75 1.62
C VAL A 230 -0.56 -5.96 0.24
N HIS A 231 0.52 -6.72 0.16
CA HIS A 231 1.21 -7.01 -1.10
C HIS A 231 0.48 -8.08 -1.90
N MET A 232 0.18 -7.73 -3.16
CA MET A 232 -0.41 -8.63 -4.15
C MET A 232 0.61 -8.99 -5.23
N PRO A 233 0.84 -10.29 -5.49
CA PRO A 233 1.75 -10.74 -6.53
C PRO A 233 1.08 -10.69 -7.91
N TYR A 234 0.79 -9.49 -8.43
CA TYR A 234 0.06 -9.30 -9.69
C TYR A 234 0.75 -9.96 -10.90
N ARG A 235 2.09 -10.02 -10.92
CA ARG A 235 2.83 -10.73 -11.97
C ARG A 235 2.44 -12.20 -12.05
N ARG A 236 2.16 -12.84 -10.90
CA ARG A 236 1.69 -14.22 -10.84
C ARG A 236 0.29 -14.38 -11.48
N ILE A 237 -0.59 -13.38 -11.33
CA ILE A 237 -1.90 -13.39 -12.03
C ILE A 237 -1.68 -13.49 -13.54
N GLY A 238 -0.74 -12.72 -14.10
CA GLY A 238 -0.38 -12.77 -15.49
C GLY A 238 0.17 -14.12 -15.93
N ILE A 239 1.09 -14.71 -15.16
CA ILE A 239 1.68 -16.04 -15.44
C ILE A 239 0.61 -17.13 -15.46
N GLU A 240 -0.29 -17.14 -14.47
CA GLU A 240 -1.38 -18.12 -14.42
C GLU A 240 -2.42 -17.89 -15.54
N ALA A 241 -2.65 -16.64 -15.94
CA ALA A 241 -3.50 -16.33 -17.09
C ALA A 241 -2.88 -16.85 -18.40
N ALA A 242 -1.57 -16.70 -18.60
CA ALA A 242 -0.85 -17.27 -19.74
C ALA A 242 -0.97 -18.80 -19.79
N ARG A 243 -0.75 -19.47 -18.64
CA ARG A 243 -0.94 -20.93 -18.53
C ARG A 243 -2.35 -21.35 -18.91
N MET A 244 -3.36 -20.59 -18.45
CA MET A 244 -4.76 -20.87 -18.74
C MET A 244 -5.09 -20.69 -20.22
N LEU A 245 -4.44 -19.74 -20.92
CA LEU A 245 -4.56 -19.52 -22.36
C LEU A 245 -3.85 -20.60 -23.19
N ILE A 246 -2.65 -21.02 -22.78
CA ILE A 246 -1.88 -22.09 -23.43
C ILE A 246 -2.61 -23.44 -23.31
N ASP A 247 -3.10 -23.75 -22.10
CA ASP A 247 -3.87 -24.97 -21.79
C ASP A 247 -5.38 -24.70 -21.82
N TRP A 248 -5.81 -24.01 -22.88
CA TRP A 248 -7.20 -23.60 -23.02
C TRP A 248 -8.14 -24.79 -23.07
N LYS A 249 -9.20 -24.69 -22.27
CA LYS A 249 -10.33 -25.67 -22.28
C LYS A 249 -11.65 -24.90 -22.35
N PRO A 250 -12.65 -25.34 -23.08
CA PRO A 250 -13.93 -24.64 -23.19
C PRO A 250 -14.75 -24.62 -21.89
N ARG A 251 -14.20 -25.17 -20.81
CA ARG A 251 -14.80 -25.16 -19.47
C ARG A 251 -14.31 -23.95 -18.69
N ARG A 252 -15.23 -23.20 -18.08
CA ARG A 252 -14.92 -22.11 -17.16
C ARG A 252 -13.99 -22.56 -16.04
N ARG A 253 -12.92 -21.80 -15.82
CA ARG A 253 -11.95 -21.96 -14.72
C ARG A 253 -11.81 -20.65 -13.97
N VAL A 254 -11.73 -20.69 -12.65
CA VAL A 254 -11.49 -19.52 -11.82
C VAL A 254 -10.31 -19.82 -10.91
N GLU A 255 -9.24 -19.05 -11.09
CA GLU A 255 -8.03 -19.12 -10.26
C GLU A 255 -7.93 -17.86 -9.42
N ARG A 256 -7.72 -18.02 -8.12
CA ARG A 256 -7.56 -16.90 -7.17
C ARG A 256 -6.18 -16.92 -6.58
N ILE A 257 -5.46 -15.84 -6.80
CA ILE A 257 -4.09 -15.66 -6.33
C ILE A 257 -4.13 -14.97 -4.96
N ALA A 258 -3.62 -15.65 -3.94
CA ALA A 258 -3.59 -15.14 -2.58
C ALA A 258 -2.57 -14.00 -2.43
N PRO A 259 -2.82 -13.03 -1.52
CA PRO A 259 -1.83 -12.06 -1.10
C PRO A 259 -0.65 -12.75 -0.40
N THR A 260 0.50 -12.09 -0.36
CA THR A 260 1.69 -12.67 0.31
C THR A 260 1.80 -12.25 1.76
N SER A 261 1.72 -10.96 2.06
CA SER A 261 1.91 -10.41 3.40
C SER A 261 1.43 -8.96 3.47
N VAL A 262 1.37 -8.42 4.68
CA VAL A 262 1.31 -6.96 4.91
C VAL A 262 2.74 -6.43 4.92
N ILE A 263 3.04 -5.48 4.03
CA ILE A 263 4.31 -4.75 4.03
C ILE A 263 4.18 -3.60 5.03
N GLU A 264 4.90 -3.74 6.13
CA GLU A 264 4.85 -2.79 7.23
C GLU A 264 5.56 -1.48 6.85
N ARG A 265 4.90 -0.34 7.12
CA ARG A 265 5.44 1.02 6.97
C ARG A 265 4.93 1.91 8.10
N ALA A 266 5.33 3.17 8.06
CA ALA A 266 5.10 4.11 9.16
C ALA A 266 3.62 4.48 9.41
N SER A 267 2.70 4.23 8.47
CA SER A 267 1.27 4.52 8.64
C SER A 267 0.53 3.54 9.55
N CYS A 268 1.13 2.39 9.87
CA CYS A 268 0.52 1.40 10.75
C CYS A 268 1.55 0.88 11.75
N ARG A 269 1.20 1.00 13.02
CA ARG A 269 1.97 0.48 14.16
C ARG A 269 1.02 -0.03 15.22
N PRO A 270 1.48 -0.88 16.15
CA PRO A 270 0.68 -1.24 17.32
C PRO A 270 0.12 0.02 17.99
N PRO A 271 -1.12 -0.04 18.52
CA PRO A 271 -1.65 1.06 19.31
C PRO A 271 -0.72 1.26 20.50
N LEU A 272 -0.02 2.37 20.46
CA LEU A 272 0.78 2.78 21.60
C LEU A 272 -0.17 3.03 22.75
N ARG A 273 0.03 2.40 23.88
CA ARG A 273 -0.59 2.86 25.11
C ARG A 273 -0.11 4.31 25.26
N SER A 274 -1.03 5.27 25.18
CA SER A 274 -0.72 6.66 25.45
C SER A 274 -0.05 6.71 26.82
N ASP A 275 1.20 7.07 26.81
CA ASP A 275 1.99 7.27 28.01
C ASP A 275 2.35 8.75 28.02
N PRO A 276 1.63 9.58 28.81
CA PRO A 276 1.84 11.02 28.80
C PRO A 276 3.29 11.44 29.04
N LEU A 277 4.03 10.69 29.88
CA LEU A 277 5.45 10.97 30.15
C LEU A 277 6.32 10.64 28.92
N ILE A 278 6.00 9.58 28.20
CA ILE A 278 6.73 9.23 26.97
C ILE A 278 6.34 10.17 25.83
N ASP A 279 5.07 10.56 25.71
CA ASP A 279 4.62 11.54 24.72
C ASP A 279 5.34 12.89 24.92
N GLU A 280 5.51 13.34 26.18
CA GLU A 280 6.30 14.52 26.54
C GLU A 280 7.78 14.36 26.18
N ALA A 281 8.36 13.20 26.47
CA ALA A 281 9.74 12.88 26.13
C ALA A 281 9.98 12.87 24.61
N LEU A 282 9.02 12.34 23.82
CA LEU A 282 9.08 12.34 22.36
C LEU A 282 8.92 13.76 21.77
N LYS A 283 8.09 14.60 22.38
CA LYS A 283 7.98 16.03 22.03
C LYS A 283 9.29 16.75 22.31
N TYR A 284 9.85 16.58 23.48
CA TYR A 284 11.14 17.14 23.87
C TYR A 284 12.28 16.74 22.93
N LEU A 285 12.31 15.46 22.52
CA LEU A 285 13.26 14.95 21.53
C LEU A 285 13.14 15.67 20.18
N ARG A 286 11.92 15.81 19.65
CA ARG A 286 11.70 16.46 18.34
C ARG A 286 12.15 17.93 18.35
N GLU A 287 11.86 18.63 19.42
CA GLU A 287 12.17 20.07 19.55
C GLU A 287 13.65 20.33 19.79
N ARG A 288 14.37 19.41 20.45
CA ARG A 288 15.74 19.64 20.94
C ARG A 288 16.81 18.68 20.43
N VAL A 289 16.52 17.88 19.44
CA VAL A 289 17.47 16.90 18.87
C VAL A 289 18.79 17.56 18.43
N ALA A 290 18.73 18.76 17.85
CA ALA A 290 19.90 19.54 17.45
C ALA A 290 20.79 19.97 18.62
N GLN A 291 20.26 20.06 19.83
CA GLN A 291 20.98 20.43 21.05
C GLN A 291 21.73 19.26 21.71
N GLY A 292 21.72 18.07 21.05
CA GLY A 292 22.48 16.92 21.51
C GLY A 292 21.84 16.16 22.68
N VAL A 293 20.51 16.07 22.70
CA VAL A 293 19.74 15.35 23.74
C VAL A 293 20.32 13.95 24.01
N LYS A 294 20.41 13.59 25.28
CA LYS A 294 20.90 12.29 25.79
C LYS A 294 19.79 11.58 26.56
N VAL A 295 19.91 10.28 26.73
CA VAL A 295 18.94 9.48 27.51
C VAL A 295 18.76 10.02 28.94
N ARG A 296 19.84 10.52 29.58
CA ARG A 296 19.76 11.15 30.91
C ARG A 296 18.85 12.39 30.96
N ASP A 297 18.70 13.10 29.85
CA ASP A 297 17.85 14.30 29.81
C ASP A 297 16.37 13.87 29.78
N LEU A 298 16.07 12.75 29.15
CA LEU A 298 14.75 12.13 29.20
C LEU A 298 14.40 11.57 30.58
N HIS A 299 15.39 11.01 31.28
CA HIS A 299 15.21 10.61 32.70
C HIS A 299 14.84 11.80 33.59
N LYS A 300 15.56 12.91 33.45
CA LYS A 300 15.28 14.13 34.22
C LYS A 300 13.90 14.70 33.90
N LEU A 301 13.49 14.65 32.62
CA LEU A 301 12.20 15.17 32.18
C LEU A 301 11.06 14.34 32.74
N THR A 302 11.17 13.02 32.65
CA THR A 302 10.06 12.09 32.97
C THR A 302 10.02 11.65 34.42
N GLY A 303 11.11 11.84 35.18
CA GLY A 303 11.25 11.32 36.56
C GLY A 303 11.33 9.79 36.66
N LEU A 304 11.36 9.07 35.53
CA LEU A 304 11.37 7.60 35.50
C LEU A 304 12.78 7.07 35.80
N SER A 305 12.87 5.90 36.43
CA SER A 305 14.14 5.17 36.54
C SER A 305 14.63 4.67 35.17
N PRO A 306 15.93 4.33 34.99
CA PRO A 306 16.47 3.83 33.74
C PRO A 306 15.68 2.66 33.13
N ASN A 307 15.36 1.66 33.94
CA ASN A 307 14.63 0.49 33.50
C ASN A 307 13.17 0.82 33.14
N GLN A 308 12.52 1.67 33.93
CA GLN A 308 11.15 2.13 33.63
C GLN A 308 11.10 2.94 32.33
N LEU A 309 12.09 3.82 32.10
CA LEU A 309 12.14 4.60 30.88
C LEU A 309 12.30 3.70 29.65
N VAL A 310 13.25 2.76 29.68
CA VAL A 310 13.46 1.79 28.59
C VAL A 310 12.20 0.96 28.35
N TYR A 311 11.62 0.38 29.40
CA TYR A 311 10.40 -0.43 29.31
C TYR A 311 9.22 0.36 28.74
N ARG A 312 8.96 1.56 29.28
CA ARG A 312 7.84 2.40 28.85
C ARG A 312 8.04 2.94 27.42
N PHE A 313 9.27 3.33 27.05
CA PHE A 313 9.62 3.68 25.68
C PHE A 313 9.37 2.52 24.73
N HIS A 314 9.79 1.31 25.10
CA HIS A 314 9.58 0.13 24.27
C HIS A 314 8.08 -0.17 24.08
N ILE A 315 7.29 -0.12 25.17
CA ILE A 315 5.83 -0.29 25.10
C ILE A 315 5.17 0.80 24.27
N ALA A 316 5.63 2.06 24.41
CA ALA A 316 5.02 3.22 23.76
C ALA A 316 5.47 3.40 22.31
N THR A 317 6.67 2.96 21.92
CA THR A 317 7.27 3.27 20.61
C THR A 317 7.76 2.05 19.83
N GLY A 318 7.87 0.90 20.48
CA GLY A 318 8.57 -0.28 19.95
C GLY A 318 10.10 -0.15 19.95
N HIS A 319 10.64 0.99 20.42
CA HIS A 319 12.06 1.31 20.40
C HIS A 319 12.57 1.71 21.78
N SER A 320 13.88 1.54 22.00
CA SER A 320 14.53 2.11 23.16
C SER A 320 14.68 3.67 23.06
N PRO A 321 14.85 4.38 24.19
CA PRO A 321 15.12 5.82 24.16
C PRO A 321 16.33 6.20 23.29
N MET A 322 17.38 5.36 23.29
CA MET A 322 18.59 5.60 22.52
C MET A 322 18.36 5.46 21.02
N GLU A 323 17.60 4.43 20.61
CA GLU A 323 17.22 4.24 19.18
C GLU A 323 16.40 5.43 18.69
N MET A 324 15.44 5.92 19.49
CA MET A 324 14.63 7.09 19.13
C MET A 324 15.49 8.35 18.99
N ILE A 325 16.47 8.57 19.86
CA ILE A 325 17.41 9.70 19.74
C ILE A 325 18.20 9.57 18.43
N LEU A 326 18.73 8.39 18.11
CA LEU A 326 19.50 8.17 16.89
C LEU A 326 18.65 8.40 15.64
N ASP A 327 17.41 7.91 15.62
CA ASP A 327 16.50 8.12 14.51
C ASP A 327 16.19 9.58 14.24
N GLN A 328 15.95 10.37 15.31
CA GLN A 328 15.73 11.80 15.17
C GLN A 328 16.99 12.54 14.66
N ARG A 329 18.19 12.14 15.12
CA ARG A 329 19.45 12.70 14.62
C ARG A 329 19.69 12.38 13.15
N ILE A 330 19.43 11.14 12.71
CA ILE A 330 19.56 10.74 11.31
C ILE A 330 18.54 11.48 10.44
N ASN A 331 17.30 11.64 10.90
CA ASN A 331 16.28 12.39 10.15
C ASN A 331 16.64 13.88 10.00
N LEU A 332 17.23 14.49 11.04
CA LEU A 332 17.77 15.86 10.96
C LEU A 332 18.96 15.91 9.98
N ALA A 333 19.87 14.93 10.05
CA ALA A 333 21.03 14.86 9.17
C ALA A 333 20.64 14.74 7.70
N LYS A 334 19.64 13.91 7.36
CA LYS A 334 19.12 13.80 5.99
C LYS A 334 18.70 15.15 5.44
N ARG A 335 17.93 15.93 6.22
CA ARG A 335 17.49 17.28 5.82
C ARG A 335 18.66 18.20 5.61
N LEU A 336 19.57 18.32 6.60
CA LEU A 336 20.71 19.22 6.51
C LEU A 336 21.69 18.86 5.39
N LEU A 337 21.85 17.57 5.09
CA LEU A 337 22.70 17.12 3.97
C LEU A 337 22.14 17.56 2.61
N VAL A 338 20.83 17.59 2.45
CA VAL A 338 20.16 17.97 1.18
C VAL A 338 19.99 19.50 1.11
N ASP A 339 19.56 20.12 2.20
CA ASP A 339 19.15 21.54 2.22
C ASP A 339 20.35 22.50 2.35
N THR A 340 21.56 22.01 2.70
CA THR A 340 22.71 22.85 2.93
C THR A 340 23.99 22.32 2.27
N GLN A 341 24.94 23.22 1.96
CA GLN A 341 26.29 22.89 1.48
C GLN A 341 27.32 22.78 2.62
N GLU A 342 26.87 22.66 3.86
CA GLU A 342 27.78 22.55 5.00
C GLU A 342 28.65 21.28 4.93
N ALA A 343 29.89 21.35 5.41
CA ALA A 343 30.76 20.20 5.50
C ALA A 343 30.09 19.06 6.28
N VAL A 344 30.17 17.83 5.77
CA VAL A 344 29.48 16.64 6.32
C VAL A 344 29.75 16.45 7.82
N GLY A 345 31.01 16.65 8.25
CA GLY A 345 31.37 16.59 9.68
C GLY A 345 30.72 17.68 10.54
N LYS A 346 30.43 18.87 9.95
CA LYS A 346 29.71 19.94 10.62
C LYS A 346 28.22 19.60 10.77
N VAL A 347 27.63 18.98 9.73
CA VAL A 347 26.26 18.46 9.80
C VAL A 347 26.13 17.42 10.92
N GLY A 348 27.06 16.46 11.02
CA GLY A 348 27.06 15.47 12.09
C GLY A 348 27.06 16.10 13.49
N ARG A 349 27.89 17.12 13.72
CA ARG A 349 27.92 17.87 15.00
C ARG A 349 26.58 18.58 15.28
N LYS A 350 26.00 19.25 14.27
CA LYS A 350 24.69 19.92 14.40
C LYS A 350 23.55 18.93 14.70
N CYS A 351 23.70 17.66 14.31
CA CYS A 351 22.75 16.60 14.63
C CYS A 351 23.00 15.96 16.01
N GLY A 352 23.95 16.46 16.78
CA GLY A 352 24.24 16.00 18.14
C GLY A 352 25.13 14.75 18.22
N PHE A 353 25.86 14.38 17.14
CA PHE A 353 26.89 13.34 17.19
C PHE A 353 28.18 13.87 17.83
N LYS A 354 28.82 13.03 18.65
CA LYS A 354 30.05 13.41 19.37
C LYS A 354 31.26 13.55 18.45
N SER A 355 31.32 12.77 17.37
CA SER A 355 32.40 12.79 16.39
C SER A 355 31.88 12.55 14.96
N ALA A 356 32.67 12.99 13.98
CA ALA A 356 32.39 12.71 12.58
C ALA A 356 32.39 11.20 12.30
N THR A 357 33.33 10.45 12.89
CA THR A 357 33.40 8.99 12.74
C THR A 357 32.12 8.32 13.22
N GLN A 358 31.63 8.66 14.42
CA GLN A 358 30.36 8.11 14.94
C GLN A 358 29.20 8.43 14.00
N PHE A 359 29.15 9.65 13.47
CA PHE A 359 28.11 10.05 12.52
C PHE A 359 28.16 9.21 11.26
N TYR A 360 29.33 9.05 10.64
CA TYR A 360 29.51 8.27 9.41
C TYR A 360 29.08 6.81 9.60
N VAL A 361 29.57 6.16 10.65
CA VAL A 361 29.23 4.75 10.94
C VAL A 361 27.75 4.61 11.16
N THR A 362 27.16 5.40 12.08
CA THR A 362 25.72 5.28 12.40
C THR A 362 24.84 5.58 11.18
N PHE A 363 25.20 6.58 10.37
CA PHE A 363 24.44 6.95 9.17
C PHE A 363 24.48 5.83 8.13
N LYS A 364 25.67 5.25 7.88
CA LYS A 364 25.84 4.14 6.94
C LYS A 364 25.12 2.88 7.41
N ASP A 365 25.21 2.52 8.70
CA ASP A 365 24.55 1.34 9.25
C ASP A 365 23.02 1.44 9.13
N ARG A 366 22.48 2.66 9.28
CA ARG A 366 21.02 2.88 9.23
C ARG A 366 20.46 3.02 7.82
N LEU A 367 21.23 3.47 6.86
CA LEU A 367 20.76 3.86 5.52
C LEU A 367 21.44 3.11 4.38
N GLY A 368 22.49 2.33 4.65
CA GLY A 368 23.27 1.64 3.64
C GLY A 368 24.21 2.55 2.82
N LEU A 369 24.14 3.87 3.02
CA LEU A 369 24.89 4.89 2.29
C LEU A 369 25.68 5.76 3.24
N THR A 370 26.88 6.21 2.81
CA THR A 370 27.60 7.23 3.59
C THR A 370 26.87 8.58 3.50
N PRO A 371 27.05 9.50 4.48
CA PRO A 371 26.47 10.84 4.40
C PRO A 371 26.87 11.59 3.14
N SER A 372 28.11 11.38 2.64
CA SER A 372 28.61 12.01 1.42
C SER A 372 27.92 11.46 0.17
N ASP A 373 27.72 10.14 0.10
CA ASP A 373 27.00 9.50 -1.00
C ASP A 373 25.53 9.88 -1.00
N TYR A 374 24.92 9.92 0.19
CA TYR A 374 23.56 10.39 0.37
C TYR A 374 23.39 11.82 -0.19
N ARG A 375 24.28 12.75 0.19
CA ARG A 375 24.26 14.11 -0.37
C ARG A 375 24.35 14.10 -1.89
N LYS A 376 25.35 13.40 -2.46
CA LYS A 376 25.51 13.32 -3.92
C LYS A 376 24.28 12.78 -4.64
N GLN A 377 23.59 11.83 -4.04
CA GLN A 377 22.43 11.21 -4.65
C GLN A 377 21.17 12.09 -4.61
N PHE A 378 21.02 12.90 -3.57
CA PHE A 378 19.77 13.67 -3.33
C PHE A 378 19.91 15.18 -3.52
N THR A 379 21.08 15.72 -3.85
CA THR A 379 21.32 17.15 -4.18
C THR A 379 21.56 17.41 -5.66
N LYS A 380 21.21 16.45 -6.54
CA LYS A 380 21.24 16.65 -8.00
C LYS A 380 19.96 17.29 -8.48
#